data_f38dd520965004eaccfabcae0724a710
#
_entry.id   f38dd520965004eaccfabcae0724a710
#
_cell.length_a   1.000
_cell.length_b   1.000
_cell.length_c   1.000
_cell.angle_alpha   90.00
_cell.angle_beta   90.00
_cell.angle_gamma   90.00
#
_symmetry.space_group_name_H-M   'P 1'
#
loop_
_entity.id
_entity.type
_entity.pdbx_description
1 polymer ?
#
loop_
_entity_poly.entity_id
_entity_poly.type
_entity_poly.pdbx_seq_one_letter_code
_entity_poly.pdbx_strand_id
1 'polypeptide(L)'
;MELKLTTKRALEFEAKTGKDVLDTVMEIADSGKVRVKDVVNLFEAMGENYTVEVFEAWDLPFVEKAEKILEAVAKYTQGNVEKK
;
A
#
# COMPACT_ATOMS: atom_id res chain seq x y z
N MET A 1 -7.89 -2.40 12.06
CA MET A 1 -7.79 -2.76 10.62
C MET A 1 -6.44 -3.40 10.34
N GLU A 2 -6.47 -4.55 9.76
CA GLU A 2 -5.22 -5.26 9.48
C GLU A 2 -4.86 -5.13 8.02
N LEU A 3 -3.70 -4.56 7.74
CA LEU A 3 -3.22 -4.36 6.39
C LEU A 3 -2.19 -5.41 6.06
N LYS A 4 -2.42 -6.14 4.96
CA LYS A 4 -1.52 -7.20 4.57
C LYS A 4 -1.47 -7.28 3.05
N LEU A 5 -0.28 -7.21 2.51
CA LEU A 5 -0.07 -7.34 1.08
C LEU A 5 0.42 -8.75 0.79
N THR A 6 -0.10 -9.34 -0.28
CA THR A 6 0.35 -10.65 -0.75
C THR A 6 0.82 -10.51 -2.18
N THR A 7 1.53 -11.52 -2.67
CA THR A 7 1.98 -11.50 -4.06
C THR A 7 0.82 -11.40 -5.04
N LYS A 8 -0.28 -12.13 -4.75
CA LYS A 8 -1.45 -12.05 -5.60
C LYS A 8 -1.98 -10.62 -5.67
N ARG A 9 -2.06 -9.96 -4.52
CA ARG A 9 -2.55 -8.59 -4.47
C ARG A 9 -1.61 -7.62 -5.16
N ALA A 10 -0.30 -7.86 -5.02
CA ALA A 10 0.68 -7.02 -5.69
C ALA A 10 0.54 -7.12 -7.21
N LEU A 11 0.30 -8.33 -7.71
CA LEU A 11 0.10 -8.52 -9.14
C LEU A 11 -1.17 -7.84 -9.62
N GLU A 12 -2.23 -7.89 -8.82
CA GLU A 12 -3.47 -7.19 -9.16
C GLU A 12 -3.27 -5.69 -9.21
N PHE A 13 -2.47 -5.17 -8.28
CA PHE A 13 -2.13 -3.75 -8.27
C PHE A 13 -1.43 -3.37 -9.57
N GLU A 14 -0.46 -4.16 -9.97
CA GLU A 14 0.28 -3.89 -11.20
C GLU A 14 -0.64 -3.93 -12.42
N ALA A 15 -1.52 -4.91 -12.47
CA ALA A 15 -2.46 -5.03 -13.58
C ALA A 15 -3.39 -3.83 -13.65
N LYS A 16 -3.80 -3.31 -12.49
CA LYS A 16 -4.74 -2.21 -12.43
C LYS A 16 -4.09 -0.86 -12.73
N THR A 17 -2.89 -0.64 -12.22
CA THR A 17 -2.26 0.67 -12.30
C THR A 17 -1.17 0.76 -13.37
N GLY A 18 -0.69 -0.37 -13.84
CA GLY A 18 0.44 -0.40 -14.77
C GLY A 18 1.77 -0.19 -14.10
N LYS A 19 1.80 -0.18 -12.77
CA LYS A 19 3.03 0.02 -12.01
C LYS A 19 3.21 -1.08 -10.98
N ASP A 20 4.46 -1.47 -10.78
CA ASP A 20 4.82 -2.39 -9.71
C ASP A 20 4.63 -1.69 -8.36
N VAL A 21 4.20 -2.45 -7.36
CA VAL A 21 4.05 -1.91 -6.01
C VAL A 21 5.37 -1.33 -5.51
N LEU A 22 6.46 -2.03 -5.73
CA LEU A 22 7.77 -1.57 -5.25
C LEU A 22 8.19 -0.29 -5.95
N ASP A 23 7.93 -0.17 -7.25
CA ASP A 23 8.25 1.05 -7.97
C ASP A 23 7.47 2.22 -7.39
N THR A 24 6.20 2.00 -7.08
CA THR A 24 5.36 3.06 -6.51
C THR A 24 5.94 3.53 -5.18
N VAL A 25 6.32 2.59 -4.32
CA VAL A 25 6.88 2.94 -3.02
C VAL A 25 8.21 3.67 -3.18
N MET A 26 9.04 3.23 -4.12
CA MET A 26 10.32 3.86 -4.34
C MET A 26 10.17 5.27 -4.89
N GLU A 27 9.17 5.49 -5.75
CA GLU A 27 8.89 6.83 -6.23
C GLU A 27 8.52 7.76 -5.09
N ILE A 28 7.72 7.27 -4.15
CA ILE A 28 7.35 8.07 -2.99
C ILE A 28 8.59 8.38 -2.16
N ALA A 29 9.45 7.40 -1.95
CA ALA A 29 10.65 7.60 -1.17
C ALA A 29 11.60 8.60 -1.83
N ASP A 30 11.77 8.48 -3.15
CA ASP A 30 12.68 9.35 -3.88
C ASP A 30 12.20 10.78 -3.94
N SER A 31 10.90 10.97 -4.21
CA SER A 31 10.35 12.31 -4.38
C SER A 31 10.03 12.98 -3.06
N GLY A 32 9.86 12.19 -2.01
CA GLY A 32 9.41 12.70 -0.73
C GLY A 32 7.97 13.16 -0.74
N LYS A 33 7.24 12.84 -1.81
CA LYS A 33 5.85 13.27 -1.94
C LYS A 33 4.93 12.07 -1.89
N VAL A 34 3.92 12.15 -1.04
CA VAL A 34 2.94 11.09 -0.87
C VAL A 34 1.67 11.55 -1.59
N ARG A 35 1.39 10.92 -2.71
CA ARG A 35 0.22 11.28 -3.51
C ARG A 35 -1.00 10.50 -3.05
N VAL A 36 -2.11 11.21 -2.97
CA VAL A 36 -3.37 10.58 -2.54
C VAL A 36 -3.70 9.39 -3.42
N LYS A 37 -3.57 9.55 -4.73
CA LYS A 37 -3.90 8.48 -5.66
C LYS A 37 -3.08 7.22 -5.40
N ASP A 38 -1.79 7.39 -5.17
CA ASP A 38 -0.91 6.25 -4.94
C ASP A 38 -1.28 5.53 -3.64
N VAL A 39 -1.55 6.30 -2.59
CA VAL A 39 -1.89 5.72 -1.30
C VAL A 39 -3.21 4.96 -1.38
N VAL A 40 -4.22 5.55 -2.02
CA VAL A 40 -5.52 4.91 -2.15
C VAL A 40 -5.40 3.65 -2.99
N ASN A 41 -4.63 3.69 -4.07
CA ASN A 41 -4.44 2.50 -4.90
C ASN A 41 -3.76 1.37 -4.13
N LEU A 42 -2.77 1.70 -3.32
CA LEU A 42 -2.11 0.70 -2.48
C LEU A 42 -3.08 0.13 -1.46
N PHE A 43 -3.91 1.00 -0.86
CA PHE A 43 -4.90 0.54 0.10
C PHE A 43 -5.87 -0.43 -0.55
N GLU A 44 -6.38 -0.08 -1.72
CA GLU A 44 -7.32 -0.95 -2.42
C GLU A 44 -6.70 -2.29 -2.79
N ALA A 45 -5.41 -2.30 -2.99
CA ALA A 45 -4.72 -3.54 -3.31
C ALA A 45 -4.61 -4.48 -2.11
N MET A 46 -4.85 -3.99 -0.91
CA MET A 46 -4.71 -4.82 0.29
C MET A 46 -5.83 -5.85 0.43
N GLY A 47 -6.94 -5.66 -0.25
CA GLY A 47 -8.03 -6.61 -0.19
C GLY A 47 -9.28 -6.08 -0.85
N GLU A 48 -10.24 -7.00 -1.10
CA GLU A 48 -11.46 -6.63 -1.79
C GLU A 48 -12.34 -5.69 -0.96
N ASN A 49 -12.23 -5.77 0.35
CA ASN A 49 -13.03 -4.94 1.25
C ASN A 49 -12.39 -3.59 1.52
N TYR A 50 -11.21 -3.34 0.97
CA TYR A 50 -10.50 -2.09 1.21
C TYR A 50 -10.83 -1.14 0.07
N THR A 51 -11.93 -0.42 0.24
CA THR A 51 -12.45 0.50 -0.76
C THR A 51 -12.18 1.94 -0.35
N VAL A 52 -12.46 2.86 -1.27
CA VAL A 52 -12.31 4.29 -0.97
C VAL A 52 -13.19 4.67 0.22
N GLU A 53 -14.40 4.11 0.28
CA GLU A 53 -15.31 4.41 1.38
C GLU A 53 -14.74 3.97 2.71
N VAL A 54 -14.11 2.78 2.73
CA VAL A 54 -13.46 2.28 3.95
C VAL A 54 -12.27 3.17 4.31
N PHE A 55 -11.52 3.60 3.31
CA PHE A 55 -10.39 4.49 3.53
C PHE A 55 -10.85 5.78 4.19
N GLU A 56 -11.94 6.35 3.69
CA GLU A 56 -12.49 7.59 4.25
C GLU A 56 -13.03 7.39 5.66
N ALA A 57 -13.63 6.24 5.92
CA ALA A 57 -14.17 5.94 7.24
C ALA A 57 -13.11 5.60 8.26
N TRP A 58 -11.89 5.32 7.81
CA TRP A 58 -10.78 4.98 8.69
C TRP A 58 -10.41 6.23 9.48
N ASP A 59 -10.53 6.14 10.80
CA ASP A 59 -10.45 7.31 11.67
C ASP A 59 -9.01 7.68 11.99
N LEU A 60 -8.27 8.09 10.97
CA LEU A 60 -6.90 8.56 11.11
C LEU A 60 -6.66 9.68 10.10
N PRO A 61 -5.74 10.59 10.39
CA PRO A 61 -5.32 11.57 9.39
C PRO A 61 -4.70 10.88 8.19
N PHE A 62 -4.73 11.55 7.04
CA PHE A 62 -4.22 10.97 5.82
C PHE A 62 -2.76 10.51 5.95
N VAL A 63 -1.93 11.33 6.59
CA VAL A 63 -0.50 11.00 6.71
C VAL A 63 -0.32 9.68 7.48
N GLU A 64 -1.10 9.50 8.55
CA GLU A 64 -0.99 8.28 9.33
C GLU A 64 -1.51 7.08 8.57
N LYS A 65 -2.58 7.26 7.79
CA LYS A 65 -3.06 6.20 6.94
C LYS A 65 -1.97 5.78 5.95
N ALA A 66 -1.33 6.76 5.33
CA ALA A 66 -0.27 6.48 4.38
C ALA A 66 0.89 5.72 5.03
N GLU A 67 1.27 6.13 6.23
CA GLU A 67 2.37 5.46 6.92
C GLU A 67 2.05 3.99 7.19
N LYS A 68 0.83 3.71 7.62
CA LYS A 68 0.46 2.33 7.91
C LYS A 68 0.40 1.49 6.65
N ILE A 69 -0.05 2.07 5.56
CA ILE A 69 -0.10 1.36 4.28
C ILE A 69 1.31 1.06 3.78
N LEU A 70 2.19 2.05 3.84
CA LEU A 70 3.58 1.85 3.42
C LEU A 70 4.30 0.86 4.31
N GLU A 71 3.98 0.88 5.59
CA GLU A 71 4.56 -0.10 6.52
C GLU A 71 4.14 -1.52 6.15
N ALA A 72 2.88 -1.70 5.76
CA ALA A 72 2.41 -3.02 5.34
C ALA A 72 3.15 -3.51 4.10
N VAL A 73 3.42 -2.60 3.15
CA VAL A 73 4.19 -2.97 1.97
C VAL A 73 5.61 -3.35 2.35
N ALA A 74 6.21 -2.59 3.27
CA ALA A 74 7.57 -2.89 3.72
C ALA A 74 7.63 -4.27 4.39
N LYS A 75 6.64 -4.58 5.20
CA LYS A 75 6.59 -5.90 5.84
C LYS A 75 6.50 -7.01 4.81
N TYR A 76 5.73 -6.79 3.77
CA TYR A 76 5.61 -7.78 2.71
C TYR A 76 6.96 -8.04 2.05
N THR A 77 7.70 -6.97 1.74
CA THR A 77 8.96 -7.13 1.02
C THR A 77 10.06 -7.67 1.90
N GLN A 78 9.99 -7.45 3.21
CA GLN A 78 11.04 -7.85 4.14
C GLN A 78 10.69 -9.10 4.94
N GLY A 79 9.48 -9.58 4.81
CA GLY A 79 9.01 -10.66 5.66
C GLY A 79 9.88 -11.89 5.59
N ASN A 80 10.31 -12.28 4.40
CA ASN A 80 11.11 -13.48 4.25
C ASN A 80 12.51 -13.31 4.83
N VAL A 81 13.03 -12.10 4.77
CA VAL A 81 14.37 -11.84 5.27
C VAL A 81 14.40 -12.00 6.78
N GLU A 82 13.35 -11.56 7.43
CA GLU A 82 13.30 -11.62 8.89
C GLU A 82 13.20 -13.03 9.42
N LYS A 83 12.80 -13.95 8.60
CA LYS A 83 12.68 -15.34 9.04
C LYS A 83 14.03 -15.98 9.29
N LYS A 84 15.06 -15.36 8.85
CA LYS A 84 16.41 -15.88 9.09
C LYS A 84 16.80 -15.84 10.54
#